data_6adc2768b2c7ede165403fc84e827e2f
#
_entry.id   6adc2768b2c7ede165403fc84e827e2f
#
_cell.length_a   1.000
_cell.length_b   1.000
_cell.length_c   1.000
_cell.angle_alpha   90.00
_cell.angle_beta   90.00
_cell.angle_gamma   90.00
#
_symmetry.space_group_name_H-M   'P 1'
#
loop_
_entity.id
_entity.type
_entity.pdbx_description
1 polymer ?
#
loop_
_entity_poly.entity_id
_entity_poly.type
_entity_poly.pdbx_seq_one_letter_code
_entity_poly.pdbx_strand_id
1 'polypeptide(L)'
;LNDAEAAVLQLKDRMERAIVRSPVSGTVFQLAKRTIGEVIKPGETVLVMFPEDDELTIEARLQATDRDVVYVGQDVQVIFPSDTENQGQPVHGTLTYISADTVVTEGNPAGNYIVKVKLPTEAAPGQMVPGNLAEVYIQTEPKTFMEITRFAFKAFKG
;
A
#
# COMPACT_ATOMS: atom_id res chain seq x y z
N LEU A 1 43.39 18.98 -25.28
CA LEU A 1 41.92 19.20 -25.50
C LEU A 1 41.11 18.15 -24.78
N ASN A 2 41.51 16.87 -24.75
CA ASN A 2 40.73 15.78 -24.11
C ASN A 2 40.61 15.89 -22.60
N ASP A 3 41.66 16.41 -21.90
CA ASP A 3 41.63 16.49 -20.42
C ASP A 3 40.64 17.57 -19.90
N ALA A 4 40.51 18.68 -20.64
CA ALA A 4 39.57 19.72 -20.29
C ALA A 4 38.11 19.27 -20.54
N GLU A 5 37.87 18.55 -21.63
CA GLU A 5 36.55 17.98 -21.93
C GLU A 5 36.16 16.92 -20.89
N ALA A 6 37.08 16.06 -20.47
CA ALA A 6 36.85 15.08 -19.42
C ALA A 6 36.55 15.74 -18.08
N ALA A 7 37.23 16.83 -17.73
CA ALA A 7 36.94 17.58 -16.50
C ALA A 7 35.57 18.24 -16.52
N VAL A 8 35.15 18.78 -17.66
CA VAL A 8 33.80 19.36 -17.84
C VAL A 8 32.69 18.28 -17.69
N LEU A 9 32.90 17.11 -18.28
CA LEU A 9 31.95 15.98 -18.13
C LEU A 9 31.83 15.53 -16.68
N GLN A 10 32.95 15.42 -15.96
CA GLN A 10 32.93 15.05 -14.53
C GLN A 10 32.22 16.11 -13.67
N LEU A 11 32.38 17.37 -13.97
CA LEU A 11 31.72 18.45 -13.25
C LEU A 11 30.21 18.46 -13.53
N LYS A 12 29.80 18.22 -14.77
CA LYS A 12 28.38 18.08 -15.12
C LYS A 12 27.73 16.90 -14.42
N ASP A 13 28.37 15.73 -14.41
CA ASP A 13 27.89 14.55 -13.71
C ASP A 13 27.74 14.78 -12.19
N ARG A 14 28.68 15.51 -11.57
CA ARG A 14 28.58 15.93 -10.16
C ARG A 14 27.41 16.88 -9.92
N MET A 15 27.18 17.83 -10.81
CA MET A 15 26.06 18.76 -10.71
C MET A 15 24.71 18.06 -10.87
N GLU A 16 24.61 17.13 -11.80
CA GLU A 16 23.38 16.34 -12.00
C GLU A 16 23.05 15.46 -10.78
N ARG A 17 24.08 14.88 -10.16
CA ARG A 17 23.92 14.11 -8.90
C ARG A 17 23.64 14.97 -7.67
N ALA A 18 23.85 16.27 -7.74
CA ALA A 18 23.50 17.19 -6.65
C ALA A 18 21.99 17.50 -6.58
N ILE A 19 21.24 17.18 -7.65
CA ILE A 19 19.79 17.36 -7.69
C ILE A 19 19.13 15.99 -7.55
N VAL A 20 18.50 15.76 -6.40
CA VAL A 20 17.68 14.57 -6.16
C VAL A 20 16.31 14.83 -6.71
N ARG A 21 15.91 14.02 -7.71
CA ARG A 21 14.58 14.08 -8.32
C ARG A 21 13.78 12.84 -7.93
N SER A 22 12.46 13.01 -7.77
CA SER A 22 11.57 11.88 -7.63
C SER A 22 11.55 11.06 -8.93
N PRO A 23 11.66 9.72 -8.85
CA PRO A 23 11.53 8.84 -10.01
C PRO A 23 10.07 8.66 -10.46
N VAL A 24 9.09 9.02 -9.61
CA VAL A 24 7.65 8.84 -9.84
C VAL A 24 6.88 10.09 -9.42
N SER A 25 5.70 10.29 -10.01
CA SER A 25 4.71 11.25 -9.50
C SER A 25 4.04 10.68 -8.27
N GLY A 26 3.75 11.52 -7.27
CA GLY A 26 3.14 11.02 -6.05
C GLY A 26 3.04 12.05 -4.95
N THR A 27 2.42 11.67 -3.85
CA THR A 27 2.26 12.50 -2.66
C THR A 27 3.37 12.24 -1.65
N VAL A 28 3.99 13.29 -1.13
CA VAL A 28 5.01 13.18 -0.07
C VAL A 28 4.32 12.82 1.24
N PHE A 29 4.61 11.64 1.76
CA PHE A 29 4.10 11.16 3.04
C PHE A 29 4.94 11.64 4.22
N GLN A 30 6.25 11.52 4.10
CA GLN A 30 7.18 11.90 5.17
C GLN A 30 8.42 12.57 4.59
N LEU A 31 8.77 13.70 5.15
CA LEU A 31 10.03 14.39 4.88
C LEU A 31 10.97 14.11 6.04
N ALA A 32 12.00 13.30 5.79
CA ALA A 32 12.98 12.95 6.83
C ALA A 32 13.94 14.09 7.15
N LYS A 33 14.27 14.93 6.13
CA LYS A 33 15.15 16.09 6.26
C LYS A 33 14.34 17.36 6.04
N ARG A 34 14.34 18.25 7.05
CA ARG A 34 13.51 19.47 7.06
C ARG A 34 14.31 20.75 7.11
N THR A 35 15.63 20.65 7.33
CA THR A 35 16.49 21.81 7.56
C THR A 35 17.34 22.11 6.33
N ILE A 36 17.29 23.36 5.87
CA ILE A 36 18.14 23.84 4.78
C ILE A 36 19.59 23.85 5.27
N GLY A 37 20.52 23.30 4.46
CA GLY A 37 21.93 23.18 4.81
C GLY A 37 22.30 21.89 5.55
N GLU A 38 21.35 21.00 5.77
CA GLU A 38 21.63 19.69 6.36
C GLU A 38 22.39 18.79 5.36
N VAL A 39 23.38 18.08 5.87
CA VAL A 39 24.17 17.15 5.05
C VAL A 39 23.48 15.81 4.95
N ILE A 40 23.28 15.34 3.74
CA ILE A 40 22.69 14.02 3.43
C ILE A 40 23.82 13.05 3.12
N LYS A 41 23.84 11.93 3.83
CA LYS A 41 24.82 10.86 3.61
C LYS A 41 24.33 9.91 2.51
N PRO A 42 25.24 9.26 1.78
CA PRO A 42 24.87 8.21 0.84
C PRO A 42 24.03 7.12 1.51
N GLY A 43 22.90 6.76 0.91
CA GLY A 43 21.97 5.77 1.45
C GLY A 43 20.99 6.28 2.51
N GLU A 44 21.05 7.57 2.86
CA GLU A 44 20.13 8.16 3.83
C GLU A 44 18.78 8.50 3.17
N THR A 45 17.69 8.18 3.86
CA THR A 45 16.33 8.50 3.39
C THR A 45 16.09 10.01 3.49
N VAL A 46 15.76 10.65 2.37
CA VAL A 46 15.44 12.08 2.29
C VAL A 46 13.95 12.32 2.51
N LEU A 47 13.12 11.55 1.82
CA LEU A 47 11.68 11.60 1.91
C LEU A 47 11.07 10.24 1.58
N VAL A 48 9.85 10.05 2.03
CA VAL A 48 9.00 8.91 1.66
C VAL A 48 7.79 9.45 0.92
N MET A 49 7.49 8.87 -0.23
CA MET A 49 6.34 9.28 -1.03
C MET A 49 5.51 8.10 -1.46
N PHE A 50 4.24 8.34 -1.72
CA PHE A 50 3.33 7.39 -2.34
C PHE A 50 3.17 7.74 -3.82
N PRO A 51 3.44 6.81 -4.73
CA PRO A 51 3.14 6.98 -6.15
C PRO A 51 1.62 7.18 -6.35
N GLU A 52 1.25 8.07 -7.28
CA GLU A 52 -0.15 8.29 -7.64
C GLU A 52 -0.75 7.12 -8.43
N ASP A 53 0.10 6.36 -9.11
CA ASP A 53 -0.31 5.24 -9.96
C ASP A 53 -0.38 3.89 -9.21
N ASP A 54 -0.05 3.86 -7.90
CA ASP A 54 -0.12 2.62 -7.13
C ASP A 54 -1.57 2.24 -6.85
N GLU A 55 -1.93 1.07 -7.35
CA GLU A 55 -3.19 0.43 -7.05
C GLU A 55 -3.30 0.15 -5.55
N LEU A 56 -4.36 0.64 -4.94
CA LEU A 56 -4.59 0.42 -3.52
C LEU A 56 -4.88 -1.06 -3.27
N THR A 57 -4.00 -1.68 -2.49
CA THR A 57 -4.14 -3.07 -2.09
C THR A 57 -4.36 -3.15 -0.58
N ILE A 58 -5.44 -3.78 -0.18
CA ILE A 58 -5.75 -4.08 1.22
C ILE A 58 -5.31 -5.50 1.50
N GLU A 59 -4.51 -5.67 2.55
CA GLU A 59 -4.17 -6.99 3.06
C GLU A 59 -5.12 -7.34 4.22
N ALA A 60 -5.86 -8.44 4.08
CA ALA A 60 -6.80 -8.92 5.08
C ALA A 60 -6.45 -10.36 5.50
N ARG A 61 -6.97 -10.79 6.65
CA ARG A 61 -6.79 -12.15 7.17
C ARG A 61 -8.10 -12.91 7.05
N LEU A 62 -8.07 -14.00 6.37
CA LEU A 62 -9.18 -14.92 6.21
C LEU A 62 -9.01 -16.08 7.20
N GLN A 63 -10.05 -16.39 7.96
CA GLN A 63 -10.01 -17.55 8.84
C GLN A 63 -9.90 -18.85 8.03
N ALA A 64 -9.19 -19.84 8.58
CA ALA A 64 -8.99 -21.12 7.91
C ALA A 64 -10.31 -21.85 7.62
N THR A 65 -11.34 -21.64 8.46
CA THR A 65 -12.69 -22.19 8.31
C THR A 65 -13.43 -21.69 7.06
N ASP A 66 -13.06 -20.51 6.58
CA ASP A 66 -13.81 -19.81 5.52
C ASP A 66 -13.10 -19.93 4.17
N ARG A 67 -11.97 -20.63 4.15
CA ARG A 67 -11.13 -20.77 2.94
C ARG A 67 -11.88 -21.36 1.75
N ASP A 68 -12.77 -22.32 2.00
CA ASP A 68 -13.44 -23.11 0.96
C ASP A 68 -14.50 -22.32 0.19
N VAL A 69 -15.00 -21.22 0.77
CA VAL A 69 -16.06 -20.41 0.18
C VAL A 69 -15.52 -19.10 -0.46
N VAL A 70 -14.21 -18.89 -0.37
CA VAL A 70 -13.56 -17.67 -0.88
C VAL A 70 -12.62 -18.02 -2.03
N TYR A 71 -12.73 -17.29 -3.15
CA TYR A 71 -11.92 -17.50 -4.34
C TYR A 71 -11.43 -16.18 -4.95
N VAL A 72 -10.31 -16.25 -5.66
CA VAL A 72 -9.74 -15.11 -6.37
C VAL A 72 -10.67 -14.65 -7.49
N GLY A 73 -10.84 -13.33 -7.63
CA GLY A 73 -11.76 -12.71 -8.58
C GLY A 73 -13.14 -12.38 -7.99
N GLN A 74 -13.39 -12.74 -6.73
CA GLN A 74 -14.63 -12.46 -6.04
C GLN A 74 -14.77 -10.97 -5.73
N ASP A 75 -15.99 -10.45 -5.89
CA ASP A 75 -16.32 -9.09 -5.50
C ASP A 75 -16.42 -8.97 -3.98
N VAL A 76 -15.84 -7.90 -3.44
CA VAL A 76 -15.79 -7.65 -2.01
C VAL A 76 -16.19 -6.21 -1.72
N GLN A 77 -16.77 -5.99 -0.55
CA GLN A 77 -17.07 -4.67 -0.03
C GLN A 77 -16.07 -4.32 1.06
N VAL A 78 -15.53 -3.11 0.98
CA VAL A 78 -14.56 -2.60 1.93
C VAL A 78 -15.13 -1.35 2.58
N ILE A 79 -15.14 -1.33 3.90
CA ILE A 79 -15.59 -0.19 4.70
C ILE A 79 -14.38 0.36 5.45
N PHE A 80 -14.21 1.68 5.40
CA PHE A 80 -13.20 2.42 6.16
C PHE A 80 -13.87 3.16 7.31
N PRO A 81 -13.81 2.64 8.54
CA PRO A 81 -14.50 3.25 9.69
C PRO A 81 -13.99 4.65 10.04
N SER A 82 -12.73 4.96 9.66
CA SER A 82 -12.10 6.26 9.90
C SER A 82 -12.43 7.32 8.83
N ASP A 83 -13.10 6.93 7.75
CA ASP A 83 -13.48 7.86 6.68
C ASP A 83 -14.75 8.63 7.05
N THR A 84 -14.56 9.85 7.53
CA THR A 84 -15.64 10.75 7.90
C THR A 84 -16.27 11.47 6.69
N GLU A 85 -15.58 11.55 5.57
CA GLU A 85 -16.08 12.23 4.36
C GLU A 85 -17.11 11.34 3.65
N ASN A 86 -16.86 10.06 3.50
CA ASN A 86 -17.79 9.11 2.86
C ASN A 86 -18.70 8.40 3.86
N GLN A 87 -18.70 8.81 5.14
CA GLN A 87 -19.58 8.26 6.20
C GLN A 87 -19.57 6.73 6.29
N GLY A 88 -18.42 6.09 6.01
CA GLY A 88 -18.29 4.64 6.04
C GLY A 88 -19.06 3.92 4.93
N GLN A 89 -19.31 4.57 3.79
CA GLN A 89 -19.92 3.89 2.64
C GLN A 89 -19.00 2.76 2.15
N PRO A 90 -19.58 1.60 1.78
CA PRO A 90 -18.79 0.49 1.28
C PRO A 90 -18.22 0.81 -0.11
N VAL A 91 -16.92 0.55 -0.26
CA VAL A 91 -16.19 0.61 -1.53
C VAL A 91 -16.09 -0.78 -2.11
N HIS A 92 -16.42 -0.95 -3.38
CA HIS A 92 -16.28 -2.23 -4.07
C HIS A 92 -14.83 -2.48 -4.48
N GLY A 93 -14.35 -3.68 -4.19
CA GLY A 93 -13.03 -4.15 -4.56
C GLY A 93 -13.07 -5.57 -5.11
N THR A 94 -11.94 -6.05 -5.58
CA THR A 94 -11.80 -7.41 -6.08
C THR A 94 -10.73 -8.16 -5.31
N LEU A 95 -11.03 -9.38 -4.91
CA LEU A 95 -10.06 -10.27 -4.28
C LEU A 95 -9.06 -10.76 -5.32
N THR A 96 -7.79 -10.38 -5.19
CA THR A 96 -6.75 -10.68 -6.18
C THR A 96 -5.80 -11.78 -5.77
N TYR A 97 -5.69 -12.03 -4.46
CA TYR A 97 -4.75 -13.01 -3.96
C TYR A 97 -5.24 -13.68 -2.68
N ILE A 98 -4.97 -14.97 -2.55
CA ILE A 98 -5.11 -15.75 -1.32
C ILE A 98 -3.80 -16.51 -1.12
N SER A 99 -3.20 -16.42 0.08
CA SER A 99 -1.97 -17.15 0.38
C SER A 99 -2.19 -18.67 0.29
N ALA A 100 -1.13 -19.39 -0.11
CA ALA A 100 -1.18 -20.85 -0.19
C ALA A 100 -1.18 -21.51 1.20
N ASP A 101 -0.63 -20.82 2.20
CA ASP A 101 -0.46 -21.33 3.56
C ASP A 101 -0.99 -20.33 4.60
N THR A 102 -1.25 -20.83 5.80
CA THR A 102 -1.74 -20.03 6.91
C THR A 102 -0.60 -19.39 7.69
N VAL A 103 -0.81 -18.18 8.16
CA VAL A 103 0.09 -17.49 9.08
C VAL A 103 -0.46 -17.64 10.49
N VAL A 104 0.30 -18.33 11.35
CA VAL A 104 -0.03 -18.51 12.76
C VAL A 104 0.24 -17.20 13.52
N THR A 105 -0.72 -16.78 14.32
CA THR A 105 -0.60 -15.58 15.17
C THR A 105 -0.90 -15.98 16.61
N GLU A 106 -0.33 -15.26 17.57
CA GLU A 106 -0.67 -15.44 18.99
C GLU A 106 -2.19 -15.37 19.20
N GLY A 107 -2.76 -16.42 19.78
CA GLY A 107 -4.21 -16.54 20.00
C GLY A 107 -5.00 -17.27 18.92
N ASN A 108 -4.41 -17.59 17.75
CA ASN A 108 -5.04 -18.41 16.73
C ASN A 108 -4.09 -19.50 16.18
N PRO A 109 -4.04 -20.69 16.82
CA PRO A 109 -3.18 -21.77 16.42
C PRO A 109 -3.52 -22.39 15.06
N ALA A 110 -4.75 -22.21 14.57
CA ALA A 110 -5.16 -22.64 13.24
C ALA A 110 -4.59 -21.77 12.12
N GLY A 111 -4.11 -20.57 12.48
CA GLY A 111 -3.61 -19.59 11.54
C GLY A 111 -4.71 -18.92 10.72
N ASN A 112 -4.30 -17.92 9.95
CA ASN A 112 -5.15 -17.21 9.01
C ASN A 112 -4.49 -17.19 7.63
N TYR A 113 -5.27 -17.32 6.58
CA TYR A 113 -4.80 -17.02 5.23
C TYR A 113 -4.68 -15.50 5.05
N ILE A 114 -3.66 -15.08 4.31
CA ILE A 114 -3.52 -13.69 3.89
C ILE A 114 -4.24 -13.52 2.56
N VAL A 115 -5.15 -12.57 2.49
CA VAL A 115 -5.85 -12.21 1.26
C VAL A 115 -5.51 -10.79 0.88
N LYS A 116 -5.47 -10.51 -0.44
CA LYS A 116 -5.26 -9.16 -0.96
C LYS A 116 -6.45 -8.75 -1.80
N VAL A 117 -6.96 -7.58 -1.50
CA VAL A 117 -8.08 -6.95 -2.19
C VAL A 117 -7.55 -5.72 -2.91
N LYS A 118 -7.82 -5.66 -4.21
CA LYS A 118 -7.52 -4.50 -5.03
C LYS A 118 -8.74 -3.58 -5.06
N LEU A 119 -8.51 -2.29 -4.81
CA LEU A 119 -9.53 -1.27 -4.96
C LEU A 119 -9.30 -0.48 -6.25
N PRO A 120 -10.38 -0.01 -6.92
CA PRO A 120 -10.26 0.97 -7.99
C PRO A 120 -9.66 2.27 -7.43
N THR A 121 -8.72 2.85 -8.15
CA THR A 121 -8.04 4.10 -7.74
C THR A 121 -9.04 5.25 -7.52
N GLU A 122 -10.13 5.29 -8.29
CA GLU A 122 -11.17 6.31 -8.19
C GLU A 122 -12.06 6.17 -6.94
N ALA A 123 -12.12 4.98 -6.36
CA ALA A 123 -12.94 4.67 -5.21
C ALA A 123 -12.19 4.81 -3.88
N ALA A 124 -10.91 5.13 -3.95
CA ALA A 124 -10.10 5.35 -2.76
C ALA A 124 -10.50 6.66 -2.08
N PRO A 125 -10.88 6.64 -0.79
CA PRO A 125 -11.09 7.87 -0.04
C PRO A 125 -9.84 8.77 -0.11
N GLY A 126 -10.04 10.07 -0.36
CA GLY A 126 -8.98 11.03 -0.65
C GLY A 126 -7.91 11.23 0.43
N GLN A 127 -8.04 10.56 1.58
CA GLN A 127 -7.10 10.62 2.70
C GLN A 127 -6.67 9.22 3.18
N MET A 128 -6.54 8.26 2.28
CA MET A 128 -5.97 6.97 2.67
C MET A 128 -4.51 7.10 3.05
N VAL A 129 -4.24 6.90 4.32
CA VAL A 129 -2.88 6.82 4.88
C VAL A 129 -2.58 5.34 5.15
N PRO A 130 -1.40 4.83 4.78
CA PRO A 130 -0.97 3.50 5.17
C PRO A 130 -1.06 3.30 6.68
N GLY A 131 -1.66 2.19 7.09
CA GLY A 131 -1.93 1.90 8.50
C GLY A 131 -3.38 2.16 8.94
N ASN A 132 -4.23 2.72 8.08
CA ASN A 132 -5.66 2.83 8.38
C ASN A 132 -6.29 1.43 8.47
N LEU A 133 -7.26 1.29 9.36
CA LEU A 133 -8.05 0.08 9.48
C LEU A 133 -9.13 0.06 8.41
N ALA A 134 -9.33 -1.11 7.80
CA ALA A 134 -10.42 -1.38 6.88
C ALA A 134 -11.13 -2.66 7.28
N GLU A 135 -12.42 -2.72 7.05
CA GLU A 135 -13.23 -3.90 7.21
C GLU A 135 -13.59 -4.44 5.83
N VAL A 136 -13.30 -5.72 5.60
CA VAL A 136 -13.55 -6.38 4.31
C VAL A 136 -14.70 -7.35 4.47
N TYR A 137 -15.73 -7.20 3.64
CA TYR A 137 -16.88 -8.08 3.59
C TYR A 137 -16.89 -8.83 2.28
N ILE A 138 -16.85 -10.15 2.36
CA ILE A 138 -16.91 -11.03 1.18
C ILE A 138 -18.32 -11.60 1.08
N GLN A 139 -18.95 -11.38 -0.07
CA GLN A 139 -20.28 -11.94 -0.31
C GLN A 139 -20.14 -13.37 -0.83
N THR A 140 -20.57 -14.35 -0.04
CA THR A 140 -20.60 -15.77 -0.42
C THR A 140 -22.01 -16.17 -0.81
N GLU A 141 -22.19 -16.95 -1.89
CA GLU A 141 -23.49 -17.46 -2.29
C GLU A 141 -23.93 -18.64 -1.42
N PRO A 142 -25.23 -18.86 -1.20
CA PRO A 142 -26.32 -17.91 -1.13
C PRO A 142 -26.75 -17.63 0.31
N LYS A 143 -26.68 -16.42 0.77
CA LYS A 143 -27.36 -15.88 1.97
C LYS A 143 -26.60 -15.73 3.28
N THR A 144 -25.28 -15.74 3.33
CA THR A 144 -24.61 -15.37 4.57
C THR A 144 -23.54 -14.31 4.29
N PHE A 145 -23.75 -13.12 4.85
CA PHE A 145 -22.65 -12.15 4.96
C PHE A 145 -21.67 -12.69 6.00
N MET A 146 -20.49 -13.04 5.58
CA MET A 146 -19.39 -13.34 6.50
C MET A 146 -18.62 -12.07 6.77
N GLU A 147 -18.69 -11.63 8.01
CA GLU A 147 -17.87 -10.54 8.52
C GLU A 147 -16.45 -11.04 8.71
N ILE A 148 -15.54 -10.64 7.82
CA ILE A 148 -14.11 -10.87 7.99
C ILE A 148 -13.53 -9.64 8.70
N THR A 149 -13.35 -9.77 9.98
CA THR A 149 -13.07 -8.69 10.91
C THR A 149 -11.64 -8.20 10.87
N ARG A 150 -11.48 -6.87 10.79
CA ARG A 150 -10.37 -5.98 11.20
C ARG A 150 -8.99 -6.22 10.64
N PHE A 151 -8.53 -5.28 9.79
CA PHE A 151 -7.16 -5.33 9.29
C PHE A 151 -6.48 -3.98 9.16
N ALA A 152 -5.16 -4.01 9.50
CA ALA A 152 -4.27 -2.90 9.29
C ALA A 152 -3.90 -2.79 7.80
N PHE A 153 -4.09 -1.65 7.21
CA PHE A 153 -3.66 -1.32 5.88
C PHE A 153 -2.12 -1.23 5.86
N LYS A 154 -1.48 -2.07 5.05
CA LYS A 154 -0.08 -1.94 4.74
C LYS A 154 0.04 -1.68 3.24
N ALA A 155 0.39 -0.45 2.85
CA ALA A 155 0.77 -0.16 1.49
C ALA A 155 2.02 -1.00 1.17
N PHE A 156 1.92 -1.90 0.23
CA PHE A 156 3.04 -2.70 -0.23
C PHE A 156 3.55 -2.12 -1.55
N LYS A 157 4.85 -1.87 -1.57
CA LYS A 157 5.60 -1.56 -2.78
C LYS A 157 5.93 -2.90 -3.43
N GLY A 158 5.42 -3.12 -4.64
CA GLY A 158 5.87 -4.18 -5.53
C GLY A 158 7.26 -3.90 -6.05
#